data_3ffcf2eba3d1a7ae69681871f173c5d5
#
_entry.id   3ffcf2eba3d1a7ae69681871f173c5d5
#
_cell.length_a   1.000
_cell.length_b   1.000
_cell.length_c   1.000
_cell.angle_alpha   90.00
_cell.angle_beta   90.00
_cell.angle_gamma   90.00
#
_symmetry.space_group_name_H-M   'P 1'
#
loop_
_entity.id
_entity.type
_entity.pdbx_description
1 polymer ?
#
loop_
_entity_poly.entity_id
_entity_poly.type
_entity_poly.pdbx_seq_one_letter_code
_entity_poly.pdbx_strand_id
1 'polypeptide(L)'
;MSTSTWNTQPTSGDWNTAGNWTPAGVPTDAAAFADSTQTMITFSQAAGASVNSIEFAAGASAYTFTFSAPSPASPTLVIAGEGVANCSMSQQSFIVAAASAGYQNPQLKFANSATAGGANNFYCAGPATPQDAGGGVIRFADTSSAGAACFMAWTGAGTPPRSGSTVGGEISFGDSSTADAASFTIYGTLGSDGDTFGNAVFHDNASAANATFTNVGGTVSGGDGGNTQFYDNSTAAGAHFYNKGGTCGQANGGDVAFDGTANGGNGHFYNYAAPAAGAYGGVTSFNNNPPEVTTGGASAGNGAYFNFGARGSEQGGGGHVEFSAKHGSPTAADGTFNNYGSGIAGNSSAGHTIFSISLPTSYYPTAGNGTFYNHPAAAQGGAAGFTEFSVYTSSQSGAGTAGGGNVPTAGNGTFYNLGAYLSGAAGGYTAFSGTSSAGNAILVAYGGTSGGYGGKIAFYDNSSGGTASVYLADNGELDLSYHTGGLTLGNLDLAGGILRVKLGATPTSLTLTGELAIRNETTFSFQDGGVESGTPYTLLTAPNLPDFSADQFNGNGVDGLAPTFAIVGNELQVTFD
;
A
#
# COMPACT_ATOMS: atom_id res chain seq x y z
N MET A 1 2.08 -29.24 -36.56
CA MET A 1 1.40 -27.93 -36.46
C MET A 1 1.13 -27.45 -37.88
N SER A 2 -0.07 -26.99 -38.15
CA SER A 2 -0.45 -26.39 -39.42
C SER A 2 -0.25 -24.88 -39.32
N THR A 3 0.56 -24.29 -40.16
CA THR A 3 0.78 -22.83 -40.17
C THR A 3 -0.03 -22.21 -41.29
N SER A 4 -0.83 -21.18 -40.94
CA SER A 4 -1.49 -20.31 -41.93
C SER A 4 -0.77 -18.95 -41.91
N THR A 5 -0.31 -18.50 -43.06
CA THR A 5 0.43 -17.23 -43.22
C THR A 5 -0.50 -16.14 -43.75
N TRP A 6 -0.49 -14.98 -43.12
CA TRP A 6 -1.17 -13.78 -43.61
C TRP A 6 -0.59 -13.34 -44.95
N ASN A 7 -1.42 -13.12 -45.94
CA ASN A 7 -0.97 -12.79 -47.29
C ASN A 7 -0.26 -11.44 -47.36
N THR A 8 0.68 -11.32 -48.28
CA THR A 8 1.37 -10.03 -48.54
C THR A 8 0.43 -8.96 -49.09
N GLN A 9 -0.64 -9.38 -49.81
CA GLN A 9 -1.69 -8.51 -50.36
C GLN A 9 -3.05 -9.15 -50.07
N PRO A 10 -3.55 -9.14 -48.84
CA PRO A 10 -4.85 -9.67 -48.51
C PRO A 10 -5.97 -8.80 -49.05
N THR A 11 -7.17 -9.36 -49.22
CA THR A 11 -8.32 -8.63 -49.73
C THR A 11 -8.98 -7.70 -48.72
N SER A 12 -8.69 -7.90 -47.44
CA SER A 12 -9.21 -7.10 -46.33
C SER A 12 -8.31 -7.24 -45.10
N GLY A 13 -8.59 -6.47 -44.03
CA GLY A 13 -7.96 -6.63 -42.71
C GLY A 13 -8.64 -7.68 -41.82
N ASP A 14 -9.65 -8.36 -42.27
CA ASP A 14 -10.43 -9.28 -41.44
C ASP A 14 -9.74 -10.63 -41.24
N TRP A 15 -9.45 -10.99 -39.98
CA TRP A 15 -8.91 -12.27 -39.55
C TRP A 15 -9.75 -13.45 -40.04
N ASN A 16 -11.07 -13.30 -40.03
CA ASN A 16 -12.03 -14.38 -40.32
C ASN A 16 -12.24 -14.61 -41.82
N THR A 17 -11.68 -13.82 -42.71
CA THR A 17 -11.74 -14.01 -44.15
C THR A 17 -10.70 -15.04 -44.62
N ALA A 18 -11.16 -16.24 -45.01
CA ALA A 18 -10.29 -17.36 -45.38
C ALA A 18 -9.29 -17.02 -46.52
N GLY A 19 -9.67 -16.17 -47.47
CA GLY A 19 -8.84 -15.74 -48.59
C GLY A 19 -7.67 -14.82 -48.22
N ASN A 20 -7.62 -14.30 -46.99
CA ASN A 20 -6.52 -13.50 -46.48
C ASN A 20 -5.32 -14.36 -46.02
N TRP A 21 -5.48 -15.67 -46.00
CA TRP A 21 -4.51 -16.65 -45.49
C TRP A 21 -3.98 -17.61 -46.58
N THR A 22 -2.77 -18.10 -46.41
CA THR A 22 -2.14 -19.14 -47.19
C THR A 22 -1.66 -20.28 -46.29
N PRO A 23 -2.19 -21.54 -46.43
CA PRO A 23 -3.30 -21.92 -47.28
C PRO A 23 -4.62 -21.22 -46.91
N ALA A 24 -5.54 -21.09 -47.86
CA ALA A 24 -6.81 -20.43 -47.63
C ALA A 24 -7.62 -21.13 -46.50
N GLY A 25 -7.88 -20.38 -45.42
CA GLY A 25 -8.58 -20.88 -44.23
C GLY A 25 -8.19 -20.04 -43.02
N VAL A 26 -9.16 -19.82 -42.12
CA VAL A 26 -8.88 -19.13 -40.84
C VAL A 26 -7.94 -20.00 -39.98
N PRO A 27 -6.85 -19.46 -39.41
CA PRO A 27 -5.93 -20.25 -38.59
C PRO A 27 -6.62 -20.93 -37.40
N THR A 28 -6.25 -22.20 -37.15
CA THR A 28 -6.67 -22.98 -36.00
C THR A 28 -5.51 -23.55 -35.20
N ASP A 29 -4.26 -23.32 -35.66
CA ASP A 29 -3.03 -23.76 -35.00
C ASP A 29 -2.03 -22.61 -34.95
N ALA A 30 -1.11 -22.41 -35.90
CA ALA A 30 -0.20 -21.30 -35.95
C ALA A 30 -0.66 -20.23 -36.97
N ALA A 31 -0.69 -18.96 -36.54
CA ALA A 31 -0.92 -17.79 -37.40
C ALA A 31 0.39 -17.02 -37.59
N ALA A 32 0.95 -17.07 -38.81
CA ALA A 32 2.22 -16.44 -39.14
C ALA A 32 2.02 -15.12 -39.90
N PHE A 33 2.81 -14.11 -39.56
CA PHE A 33 2.80 -12.78 -40.16
C PHE A 33 4.21 -12.40 -40.66
N ALA A 34 4.27 -11.92 -41.89
CA ALA A 34 5.48 -11.41 -42.54
C ALA A 34 5.23 -9.97 -43.00
N ASP A 35 5.93 -9.49 -44.02
CA ASP A 35 5.63 -8.20 -44.64
C ASP A 35 4.28 -8.25 -45.37
N SER A 36 3.44 -7.21 -45.18
CA SER A 36 2.11 -7.11 -45.81
C SER A 36 1.68 -5.67 -46.04
N THR A 37 0.88 -5.46 -47.09
CA THR A 37 0.23 -4.17 -47.36
C THR A 37 -0.96 -3.88 -46.44
N GLN A 38 -1.48 -4.91 -45.74
CA GLN A 38 -2.58 -4.79 -44.80
C GLN A 38 -2.14 -5.23 -43.41
N THR A 39 -1.90 -4.27 -42.55
CA THR A 39 -1.37 -4.47 -41.20
C THR A 39 -2.38 -4.17 -40.09
N MET A 40 -3.55 -3.65 -40.43
CA MET A 40 -4.66 -3.47 -39.50
C MET A 40 -5.54 -4.72 -39.51
N ILE A 41 -5.49 -5.51 -38.46
CA ILE A 41 -6.23 -6.78 -38.32
C ILE A 41 -7.46 -6.56 -37.46
N THR A 42 -8.62 -6.98 -37.98
CA THR A 42 -9.92 -6.91 -37.30
C THR A 42 -10.58 -8.28 -37.23
N PHE A 43 -11.60 -8.43 -36.40
CA PHE A 43 -12.31 -9.69 -36.16
C PHE A 43 -13.80 -9.48 -36.44
N SER A 44 -14.33 -10.05 -37.53
CA SER A 44 -15.73 -9.88 -37.93
C SER A 44 -16.69 -10.91 -37.33
N GLN A 45 -16.20 -12.03 -36.80
CA GLN A 45 -17.04 -13.08 -36.25
C GLN A 45 -17.15 -13.01 -34.74
N ALA A 46 -18.37 -13.16 -34.28
CA ALA A 46 -18.72 -13.29 -32.88
C ALA A 46 -18.30 -14.66 -32.27
N ALA A 47 -18.19 -15.70 -33.07
CA ALA A 47 -17.65 -16.99 -32.65
C ALA A 47 -16.14 -16.83 -32.47
N GLY A 48 -15.65 -17.03 -31.23
CA GLY A 48 -14.25 -16.89 -30.88
C GLY A 48 -13.30 -17.64 -31.80
N ALA A 49 -12.16 -17.06 -32.11
CA ALA A 49 -11.03 -17.74 -32.74
C ALA A 49 -10.12 -18.35 -31.68
N SER A 50 -9.50 -19.49 -32.01
CA SER A 50 -8.47 -20.10 -31.14
C SER A 50 -7.29 -20.52 -31.98
N VAL A 51 -6.08 -20.17 -31.51
CA VAL A 51 -4.81 -20.57 -32.12
C VAL A 51 -3.82 -21.02 -31.03
N ASN A 52 -2.84 -21.82 -31.42
CA ASN A 52 -1.73 -22.18 -30.53
C ASN A 52 -0.69 -21.06 -30.45
N SER A 53 -0.40 -20.41 -31.60
CA SER A 53 0.60 -19.34 -31.66
C SER A 53 0.22 -18.22 -32.63
N ILE A 54 0.79 -17.03 -32.38
CA ILE A 54 0.91 -15.92 -33.34
C ILE A 54 2.40 -15.64 -33.51
N GLU A 55 2.88 -15.73 -34.75
CA GLU A 55 4.32 -15.62 -35.04
C GLU A 55 4.59 -14.48 -36.01
N PHE A 56 5.41 -13.53 -35.62
CA PHE A 56 5.90 -12.45 -36.48
C PHE A 56 7.31 -12.80 -36.94
N ALA A 57 7.48 -13.06 -38.24
CA ALA A 57 8.75 -13.40 -38.86
C ALA A 57 9.75 -12.21 -38.82
N ALA A 58 11.02 -12.50 -39.00
CA ALA A 58 12.03 -11.46 -39.19
C ALA A 58 11.64 -10.57 -40.38
N GLY A 59 11.58 -9.25 -40.17
CA GLY A 59 11.14 -8.28 -41.18
C GLY A 59 9.61 -8.18 -41.35
N ALA A 60 8.81 -8.78 -40.47
CA ALA A 60 7.37 -8.54 -40.47
C ALA A 60 7.05 -7.06 -40.25
N SER A 61 6.02 -6.58 -40.93
CA SER A 61 5.50 -5.23 -40.78
C SER A 61 4.99 -5.01 -39.34
N ALA A 62 4.81 -3.75 -38.93
CA ALA A 62 4.15 -3.41 -37.65
C ALA A 62 2.65 -3.64 -37.80
N TYR A 63 2.11 -4.65 -37.12
CA TYR A 63 0.69 -4.99 -37.13
C TYR A 63 -0.05 -4.39 -35.92
N THR A 64 -1.32 -4.07 -36.14
CA THR A 64 -2.27 -3.69 -35.10
C THR A 64 -3.49 -4.59 -35.17
N PHE A 65 -3.73 -5.35 -34.11
CA PHE A 65 -4.91 -6.21 -33.93
C PHE A 65 -5.95 -5.44 -33.11
N THR A 66 -7.16 -5.29 -33.65
CA THR A 66 -8.24 -4.57 -32.95
C THR A 66 -9.41 -5.50 -32.70
N PHE A 67 -9.69 -5.74 -31.42
CA PHE A 67 -10.86 -6.48 -30.93
C PHE A 67 -11.93 -5.46 -30.56
N SER A 68 -12.95 -5.33 -31.39
CA SER A 68 -14.09 -4.43 -31.14
C SER A 68 -15.39 -5.19 -31.30
N ALA A 69 -16.42 -4.80 -30.57
CA ALA A 69 -17.73 -5.43 -30.61
C ALA A 69 -18.68 -4.62 -31.49
N PRO A 70 -18.82 -4.96 -32.79
CA PRO A 70 -19.81 -4.32 -33.66
C PRO A 70 -21.17 -5.03 -33.64
N SER A 71 -21.34 -6.15 -32.90
CA SER A 71 -22.49 -7.04 -32.93
C SER A 71 -22.76 -7.66 -31.55
N PRO A 72 -23.96 -8.24 -31.29
CA PRO A 72 -24.37 -8.80 -29.99
C PRO A 72 -23.43 -9.84 -29.37
N ALA A 73 -22.46 -10.35 -30.10
CA ALA A 73 -21.45 -11.26 -29.57
C ALA A 73 -20.06 -10.64 -29.69
N SER A 74 -19.33 -10.60 -28.60
CA SER A 74 -17.99 -10.01 -28.53
C SER A 74 -16.94 -10.95 -29.10
N PRO A 75 -16.02 -10.47 -29.96
CA PRO A 75 -14.95 -11.29 -30.45
C PRO A 75 -14.01 -11.70 -29.30
N THR A 76 -13.71 -13.01 -29.24
CA THR A 76 -12.72 -13.57 -28.32
C THR A 76 -11.64 -14.25 -29.15
N LEU A 77 -10.38 -13.89 -28.94
CA LEU A 77 -9.25 -14.67 -29.43
C LEU A 77 -8.62 -15.41 -28.25
N VAL A 78 -8.52 -16.73 -28.37
CA VAL A 78 -7.80 -17.58 -27.41
C VAL A 78 -6.46 -17.99 -28.03
N ILE A 79 -5.36 -17.71 -27.34
CA ILE A 79 -4.03 -18.19 -27.68
C ILE A 79 -3.68 -19.25 -26.63
N ALA A 80 -3.58 -20.54 -27.04
CA ALA A 80 -3.61 -21.65 -26.10
C ALA A 80 -2.43 -22.63 -26.22
N GLY A 81 -1.34 -22.22 -26.84
CA GLY A 81 -0.14 -23.04 -27.04
C GLY A 81 1.15 -22.30 -26.71
N GLU A 82 1.96 -21.99 -27.72
CA GLU A 82 3.25 -21.31 -27.53
C GLU A 82 3.11 -19.81 -27.22
N GLY A 83 1.99 -19.20 -27.65
CA GLY A 83 1.76 -17.79 -27.41
C GLY A 83 2.13 -16.88 -28.57
N VAL A 84 2.63 -15.68 -28.29
CA VAL A 84 3.02 -14.66 -29.27
C VAL A 84 4.54 -14.59 -29.37
N ALA A 85 5.09 -14.94 -30.54
CA ALA A 85 6.52 -14.84 -30.85
C ALA A 85 6.75 -13.68 -31.81
N ASN A 86 7.51 -12.67 -31.40
CA ASN A 86 7.88 -11.52 -32.24
C ASN A 86 9.38 -11.55 -32.55
N CYS A 87 9.74 -12.05 -33.74
CA CYS A 87 11.11 -12.05 -34.28
C CYS A 87 11.36 -10.83 -35.18
N SER A 88 10.38 -9.94 -35.38
CA SER A 88 10.53 -8.74 -36.19
C SER A 88 11.26 -7.63 -35.40
N MET A 89 11.76 -6.63 -36.10
CA MET A 89 12.28 -5.40 -35.49
C MET A 89 11.15 -4.41 -35.16
N SER A 90 9.90 -4.75 -35.48
CA SER A 90 8.72 -3.91 -35.32
C SER A 90 7.96 -4.27 -34.05
N GLN A 91 7.45 -3.26 -33.38
CA GLN A 91 6.54 -3.45 -32.25
C GLN A 91 5.16 -3.85 -32.77
N GLN A 92 4.57 -4.89 -32.19
CA GLN A 92 3.25 -5.38 -32.54
C GLN A 92 2.23 -4.91 -31.49
N SER A 93 1.03 -4.54 -31.91
CA SER A 93 0.01 -3.94 -31.05
C SER A 93 -1.28 -4.75 -31.03
N PHE A 94 -1.83 -4.98 -29.84
CA PHE A 94 -3.11 -5.67 -29.62
C PHE A 94 -4.02 -4.74 -28.81
N ILE A 95 -5.12 -4.29 -29.41
CA ILE A 95 -6.06 -3.34 -28.82
C ILE A 95 -7.37 -4.05 -28.54
N VAL A 96 -7.71 -4.22 -27.27
CA VAL A 96 -9.00 -4.76 -26.84
C VAL A 96 -9.89 -3.59 -26.45
N ALA A 97 -10.84 -3.28 -27.31
CA ALA A 97 -11.72 -2.12 -27.16
C ALA A 97 -12.81 -2.38 -26.09
N ALA A 98 -13.40 -1.32 -25.58
CA ALA A 98 -14.58 -1.41 -24.74
C ALA A 98 -15.79 -1.95 -25.52
N ALA A 99 -16.73 -2.58 -24.83
CA ALA A 99 -18.00 -2.99 -25.42
C ALA A 99 -19.01 -1.86 -25.43
N SER A 100 -19.76 -1.73 -26.51
CA SER A 100 -20.92 -0.85 -26.56
C SER A 100 -22.08 -1.38 -25.70
N ALA A 101 -23.03 -0.52 -25.33
CA ALA A 101 -24.16 -0.86 -24.48
C ALA A 101 -24.93 -2.10 -25.00
N GLY A 102 -25.18 -3.04 -24.10
CA GLY A 102 -25.91 -4.28 -24.40
C GLY A 102 -25.07 -5.41 -25.01
N TYR A 103 -23.76 -5.20 -25.17
CA TYR A 103 -22.81 -6.19 -25.67
C TYR A 103 -21.86 -6.69 -24.58
N GLN A 104 -21.31 -7.91 -24.76
CA GLN A 104 -20.23 -8.41 -23.90
C GLN A 104 -18.89 -7.79 -24.31
N ASN A 105 -17.96 -7.69 -23.35
CA ASN A 105 -16.64 -7.13 -23.60
C ASN A 105 -15.82 -8.02 -24.56
N PRO A 106 -15.15 -7.45 -25.57
CA PRO A 106 -14.15 -8.16 -26.35
C PRO A 106 -13.05 -8.71 -25.43
N GLN A 107 -12.51 -9.88 -25.77
CA GLN A 107 -11.49 -10.52 -24.94
C GLN A 107 -10.33 -11.05 -25.77
N LEU A 108 -9.13 -10.86 -25.22
CA LEU A 108 -7.93 -11.60 -25.63
C LEU A 108 -7.55 -12.51 -24.46
N LYS A 109 -7.52 -13.84 -24.69
CA LYS A 109 -7.21 -14.84 -23.66
C LYS A 109 -5.95 -15.61 -23.99
N PHE A 110 -5.02 -15.66 -23.05
CA PHE A 110 -3.90 -16.58 -23.02
C PHE A 110 -4.24 -17.75 -22.10
N ALA A 111 -4.05 -18.97 -22.57
CA ALA A 111 -4.42 -20.18 -21.85
C ALA A 111 -3.33 -21.26 -21.98
N ASN A 112 -3.45 -22.34 -21.20
CA ASN A 112 -2.42 -23.38 -21.06
C ASN A 112 -1.06 -22.76 -20.67
N SER A 113 -0.04 -22.88 -21.54
CA SER A 113 1.31 -22.32 -21.32
C SER A 113 1.65 -21.12 -22.23
N ALA A 114 0.64 -20.50 -22.85
CA ALA A 114 0.84 -19.43 -23.80
C ALA A 114 1.51 -18.21 -23.16
N THR A 115 2.49 -17.61 -23.86
CA THR A 115 3.11 -16.35 -23.44
C THR A 115 2.68 -15.19 -24.33
N ALA A 116 2.56 -13.98 -23.76
CA ALA A 116 2.40 -12.76 -24.55
C ALA A 116 3.71 -12.31 -25.22
N GLY A 117 4.84 -12.97 -24.88
CA GLY A 117 6.13 -12.75 -25.50
C GLY A 117 6.81 -11.45 -25.09
N GLY A 118 7.66 -10.92 -25.96
CA GLY A 118 8.33 -9.63 -25.79
C GLY A 118 8.16 -8.75 -27.03
N ALA A 119 8.49 -7.46 -26.92
CA ALA A 119 8.36 -6.46 -27.99
C ALA A 119 6.92 -6.34 -28.56
N ASN A 120 5.92 -6.62 -27.72
CA ASN A 120 4.50 -6.49 -28.02
C ASN A 120 3.85 -5.52 -27.06
N ASN A 121 2.86 -4.75 -27.54
CA ASN A 121 2.04 -3.85 -26.73
C ASN A 121 0.60 -4.36 -26.68
N PHE A 122 0.04 -4.34 -25.49
CA PHE A 122 -1.34 -4.74 -25.23
C PHE A 122 -2.10 -3.59 -24.56
N TYR A 123 -3.25 -3.22 -25.15
CA TYR A 123 -4.06 -2.11 -24.68
C TYR A 123 -5.48 -2.60 -24.38
N CYS A 124 -5.92 -2.40 -23.14
CA CYS A 124 -7.33 -2.54 -22.75
C CYS A 124 -7.94 -1.15 -22.71
N ALA A 125 -8.86 -0.86 -23.61
CA ALA A 125 -9.56 0.41 -23.63
C ALA A 125 -10.65 0.45 -22.55
N GLY A 126 -10.81 1.58 -21.90
CA GLY A 126 -11.95 1.84 -21.03
C GLY A 126 -13.21 2.20 -21.84
N PRO A 127 -14.41 2.23 -21.20
CA PRO A 127 -15.65 2.61 -21.84
C PRO A 127 -15.59 4.04 -22.36
N ALA A 128 -16.09 4.26 -23.57
CA ALA A 128 -16.10 5.58 -24.23
C ALA A 128 -17.33 6.42 -23.88
N THR A 129 -18.42 5.77 -23.48
CA THR A 129 -19.69 6.42 -23.13
C THR A 129 -20.30 5.82 -21.85
N PRO A 130 -21.20 6.59 -21.17
CA PRO A 130 -21.91 6.10 -19.97
C PRO A 130 -22.73 4.83 -20.16
N GLN A 131 -23.11 4.55 -21.39
CA GLN A 131 -23.94 3.41 -21.73
C GLN A 131 -23.13 2.14 -22.06
N ASP A 132 -21.81 2.25 -22.15
CA ASP A 132 -20.94 1.12 -22.47
C ASP A 132 -20.90 0.09 -21.33
N ALA A 133 -20.75 -1.19 -21.70
CA ALA A 133 -20.86 -2.30 -20.75
C ALA A 133 -19.59 -2.55 -19.92
N GLY A 134 -18.50 -1.83 -20.18
CA GLY A 134 -17.20 -1.96 -19.51
C GLY A 134 -16.03 -1.90 -20.48
N GLY A 135 -14.82 -1.91 -19.96
CA GLY A 135 -13.59 -1.89 -20.74
C GLY A 135 -13.26 -3.22 -21.43
N GLY A 136 -12.30 -3.19 -22.34
CA GLY A 136 -11.73 -4.40 -22.95
C GLY A 136 -11.01 -5.25 -21.90
N VAL A 137 -10.95 -6.58 -22.14
CA VAL A 137 -10.39 -7.53 -21.18
C VAL A 137 -9.28 -8.37 -21.79
N ILE A 138 -8.12 -8.43 -21.13
CA ILE A 138 -7.05 -9.38 -21.40
C ILE A 138 -6.97 -10.37 -20.23
N ARG A 139 -7.02 -11.67 -20.52
CA ARG A 139 -7.01 -12.73 -19.49
C ARG A 139 -5.86 -13.68 -19.68
N PHE A 140 -5.21 -13.98 -18.56
CA PHE A 140 -4.23 -15.06 -18.43
C PHE A 140 -4.83 -16.13 -17.52
N ALA A 141 -4.80 -17.39 -17.97
CA ALA A 141 -5.34 -18.54 -17.26
C ALA A 141 -4.37 -19.73 -17.32
N ASP A 142 -4.65 -20.77 -16.54
CA ASP A 142 -3.82 -21.98 -16.43
C ASP A 142 -2.38 -21.63 -15.96
N THR A 143 -1.36 -21.85 -16.80
CA THR A 143 0.05 -21.52 -16.53
C THR A 143 0.60 -20.47 -17.51
N SER A 144 -0.28 -19.69 -18.14
CA SER A 144 0.11 -18.69 -19.14
C SER A 144 0.89 -17.53 -18.53
N SER A 145 1.64 -16.81 -19.36
CA SER A 145 2.57 -15.77 -18.95
C SER A 145 2.41 -14.48 -19.77
N ALA A 146 2.52 -13.33 -19.11
CA ALA A 146 2.63 -12.04 -19.79
C ALA A 146 4.01 -11.83 -20.44
N GLY A 147 5.01 -12.67 -20.15
CA GLY A 147 6.36 -12.61 -20.71
C GLY A 147 7.09 -11.32 -20.38
N ALA A 148 7.61 -10.64 -21.40
CA ALA A 148 8.27 -9.33 -21.27
C ALA A 148 7.52 -8.24 -22.08
N ALA A 149 6.24 -8.39 -22.29
CA ALA A 149 5.40 -7.46 -23.04
C ALA A 149 5.01 -6.21 -22.22
N CYS A 150 4.52 -5.19 -22.92
CA CYS A 150 4.01 -3.96 -22.31
C CYS A 150 2.48 -3.97 -22.31
N PHE A 151 1.87 -3.69 -21.18
CA PHE A 151 0.43 -3.65 -21.00
C PHE A 151 -0.04 -2.29 -20.53
N MET A 152 -1.18 -1.83 -21.05
CA MET A 152 -1.83 -0.59 -20.64
C MET A 152 -3.32 -0.84 -20.41
N ALA A 153 -3.79 -0.61 -19.18
CA ALA A 153 -5.20 -0.61 -18.84
C ALA A 153 -5.69 0.84 -18.74
N TRP A 154 -6.50 1.26 -19.74
CA TRP A 154 -7.01 2.62 -19.85
C TRP A 154 -8.33 2.80 -19.12
N THR A 155 -8.54 3.99 -18.62
CA THR A 155 -9.81 4.44 -18.06
C THR A 155 -10.78 4.85 -19.17
N GLY A 156 -12.08 4.87 -18.84
CA GLY A 156 -13.09 5.48 -19.70
C GLY A 156 -13.10 7.00 -19.65
N ALA A 157 -13.66 7.64 -20.67
CA ALA A 157 -13.95 9.06 -20.66
C ALA A 157 -15.27 9.31 -19.92
N GLY A 158 -15.17 9.94 -18.77
CA GLY A 158 -16.19 10.60 -17.96
C GLY A 158 -17.61 10.07 -18.01
N THR A 159 -18.00 9.25 -17.05
CA THR A 159 -19.38 8.83 -16.85
C THR A 159 -19.79 8.99 -15.40
N PRO A 160 -21.01 9.43 -15.10
CA PRO A 160 -21.51 9.51 -13.74
C PRO A 160 -21.43 8.15 -13.04
N PRO A 161 -21.24 8.13 -11.70
CA PRO A 161 -21.12 6.89 -10.93
C PRO A 161 -22.32 6.00 -11.18
N ARG A 162 -22.06 4.77 -11.60
CA ARG A 162 -23.07 3.72 -11.73
C ARG A 162 -22.97 2.80 -10.54
N SER A 163 -24.09 2.54 -9.92
CA SER A 163 -24.21 1.41 -9.00
C SER A 163 -23.95 0.11 -9.77
N GLY A 164 -22.76 -0.45 -9.66
CA GLY A 164 -22.33 -1.69 -10.30
C GLY A 164 -21.28 -1.47 -11.38
N SER A 165 -20.05 -1.30 -10.95
CA SER A 165 -18.76 -1.60 -11.61
C SER A 165 -18.72 -1.50 -13.14
N THR A 166 -18.40 -0.33 -13.66
CA THR A 166 -17.72 -0.24 -14.95
C THR A 166 -16.30 0.22 -14.71
N VAL A 167 -15.45 -0.70 -14.34
CA VAL A 167 -14.00 -0.53 -14.39
C VAL A 167 -13.59 -0.17 -15.83
N GLY A 168 -12.50 0.56 -15.97
CA GLY A 168 -11.84 0.76 -17.25
C GLY A 168 -11.40 -0.56 -17.91
N GLY A 169 -10.34 -0.54 -18.70
CA GLY A 169 -9.73 -1.77 -19.24
C GLY A 169 -9.20 -2.65 -18.12
N GLU A 170 -9.36 -3.98 -18.28
CA GLU A 170 -8.96 -4.99 -17.29
C GLU A 170 -7.90 -5.94 -17.85
N ILE A 171 -6.88 -6.22 -17.04
CA ILE A 171 -5.90 -7.29 -17.28
C ILE A 171 -5.99 -8.25 -16.10
N SER A 172 -6.46 -9.50 -16.33
CA SER A 172 -6.66 -10.45 -15.24
C SER A 172 -5.79 -11.69 -15.35
N PHE A 173 -5.30 -12.15 -14.20
CA PHE A 173 -4.48 -13.34 -14.03
C PHE A 173 -5.22 -14.30 -13.08
N GLY A 174 -5.49 -15.51 -13.52
CA GLY A 174 -6.14 -16.56 -12.72
C GLY A 174 -5.34 -17.86 -12.73
N ASP A 175 -5.83 -18.85 -12.00
CA ASP A 175 -5.20 -20.17 -11.85
C ASP A 175 -3.75 -20.06 -11.32
N SER A 176 -2.75 -20.43 -12.12
CA SER A 176 -1.31 -20.33 -11.82
C SER A 176 -0.57 -19.47 -12.86
N SER A 177 -1.28 -18.54 -13.48
CA SER A 177 -0.69 -17.64 -14.48
C SER A 177 0.24 -16.61 -13.86
N THR A 178 1.12 -16.01 -14.68
CA THR A 178 2.16 -15.10 -14.18
C THR A 178 2.31 -13.86 -15.04
N ALA A 179 2.56 -12.72 -14.38
CA ALA A 179 2.95 -11.48 -15.06
C ALA A 179 4.42 -11.49 -15.53
N ASP A 180 5.24 -12.45 -15.08
CA ASP A 180 6.64 -12.67 -15.44
C ASP A 180 7.50 -11.40 -15.32
N ALA A 181 8.09 -10.91 -16.41
CA ALA A 181 8.92 -9.69 -16.45
C ALA A 181 8.25 -8.54 -17.24
N ALA A 182 6.94 -8.60 -17.40
CA ALA A 182 6.17 -7.62 -18.15
C ALA A 182 6.08 -6.25 -17.44
N SER A 183 5.77 -5.20 -18.20
CA SER A 183 5.52 -3.87 -17.67
C SER A 183 4.06 -3.47 -17.85
N PHE A 184 3.47 -2.91 -16.80
CA PHE A 184 2.07 -2.51 -16.75
C PHE A 184 1.93 -1.04 -16.41
N THR A 185 1.08 -0.32 -17.17
CA THR A 185 0.62 1.02 -16.81
C THR A 185 -0.88 0.98 -16.63
N ILE A 186 -1.32 1.21 -15.40
CA ILE A 186 -2.73 1.17 -15.00
C ILE A 186 -3.18 2.60 -14.73
N TYR A 187 -4.06 3.12 -15.57
CA TYR A 187 -4.45 4.52 -15.55
C TYR A 187 -5.60 4.78 -14.58
N GLY A 188 -5.44 5.83 -13.77
CA GLY A 188 -6.53 6.39 -12.97
C GLY A 188 -7.52 7.18 -13.82
N THR A 189 -8.62 7.61 -13.20
CA THR A 189 -9.71 8.31 -13.87
C THR A 189 -9.23 9.57 -14.55
N LEU A 190 -9.54 9.71 -15.84
CA LEU A 190 -9.23 10.86 -16.69
C LEU A 190 -10.46 11.74 -16.98
N GLY A 191 -11.66 11.21 -16.71
CA GLY A 191 -12.94 11.89 -16.97
C GLY A 191 -13.53 12.55 -15.72
N SER A 192 -14.78 12.97 -15.81
CA SER A 192 -15.49 13.72 -14.76
C SER A 192 -16.13 12.85 -13.67
N ASP A 193 -15.97 11.54 -13.72
CA ASP A 193 -16.49 10.62 -12.71
C ASP A 193 -15.37 9.79 -12.07
N GLY A 194 -15.61 9.37 -10.83
CA GLY A 194 -14.64 8.69 -10.01
C GLY A 194 -14.45 7.20 -10.29
N ASP A 195 -15.30 6.55 -11.08
CA ASP A 195 -15.45 5.08 -11.04
C ASP A 195 -14.84 4.33 -12.23
N THR A 196 -14.23 5.00 -13.18
CA THR A 196 -13.66 4.38 -14.38
C THR A 196 -12.12 4.41 -14.37
N PHE A 197 -11.50 3.53 -13.64
CA PHE A 197 -10.04 3.35 -13.62
C PHE A 197 -9.64 2.05 -14.33
N GLY A 198 -8.41 2.00 -14.82
CA GLY A 198 -7.79 0.76 -15.32
C GLY A 198 -7.51 -0.21 -14.16
N ASN A 199 -7.58 -1.50 -14.44
CA ASN A 199 -7.40 -2.53 -13.42
C ASN A 199 -6.48 -3.67 -13.86
N ALA A 200 -5.60 -4.13 -12.95
CA ALA A 200 -4.88 -5.39 -13.05
C ALA A 200 -5.29 -6.28 -11.86
N VAL A 201 -5.76 -7.51 -12.12
CA VAL A 201 -6.36 -8.37 -11.09
C VAL A 201 -5.72 -9.74 -11.08
N PHE A 202 -5.31 -10.19 -9.90
CA PHE A 202 -4.71 -11.51 -9.65
C PHE A 202 -5.62 -12.32 -8.73
N HIS A 203 -5.98 -13.52 -9.16
CA HIS A 203 -6.82 -14.47 -8.43
C HIS A 203 -6.13 -15.81 -8.25
N ASP A 204 -6.74 -16.69 -7.47
CA ASP A 204 -6.29 -18.08 -7.25
C ASP A 204 -4.84 -18.13 -6.74
N ASN A 205 -3.93 -18.73 -7.52
CA ASN A 205 -2.50 -18.81 -7.22
C ASN A 205 -1.64 -17.98 -8.21
N ALA A 206 -2.24 -16.98 -8.85
CA ALA A 206 -1.53 -16.16 -9.83
C ALA A 206 -0.41 -15.32 -9.20
N SER A 207 0.62 -15.02 -9.99
CA SER A 207 1.83 -14.33 -9.50
C SER A 207 2.19 -13.12 -10.36
N ALA A 208 2.50 -12.00 -9.70
CA ALA A 208 3.10 -10.84 -10.37
C ALA A 208 4.59 -11.04 -10.73
N ALA A 209 5.22 -12.11 -10.22
CA ALA A 209 6.61 -12.51 -10.49
C ALA A 209 7.62 -11.35 -10.35
N ASN A 210 8.28 -10.93 -11.45
CA ASN A 210 9.25 -9.83 -11.47
C ASN A 210 8.74 -8.63 -12.30
N ALA A 211 7.45 -8.54 -12.50
CA ALA A 211 6.84 -7.49 -13.32
C ALA A 211 6.97 -6.10 -12.69
N THR A 212 6.78 -5.08 -13.51
CA THR A 212 6.76 -3.67 -13.07
C THR A 212 5.38 -3.08 -13.32
N PHE A 213 4.76 -2.53 -12.27
CA PHE A 213 3.46 -1.87 -12.33
C PHE A 213 3.59 -0.38 -12.03
N THR A 214 2.99 0.45 -12.86
CA THR A 214 2.79 1.88 -12.59
C THR A 214 1.30 2.13 -12.47
N ASN A 215 0.82 2.32 -11.23
CA ASN A 215 -0.55 2.70 -10.92
C ASN A 215 -0.62 4.23 -10.89
N VAL A 216 -1.27 4.82 -11.88
CA VAL A 216 -1.35 6.27 -12.09
C VAL A 216 -2.50 6.84 -11.26
N GLY A 217 -2.26 7.92 -10.53
CA GLY A 217 -3.30 8.60 -9.75
C GLY A 217 -4.39 9.23 -10.62
N GLY A 218 -5.56 9.47 -10.03
CA GLY A 218 -6.67 10.16 -10.67
C GLY A 218 -6.29 11.58 -11.08
N THR A 219 -6.87 12.07 -12.17
CA THR A 219 -6.58 13.39 -12.75
C THR A 219 -7.73 14.38 -12.64
N VAL A 220 -8.86 13.94 -12.09
CA VAL A 220 -10.07 14.76 -11.87
C VAL A 220 -10.44 14.73 -10.38
N SER A 221 -11.17 15.73 -9.91
CA SER A 221 -11.61 15.82 -8.51
C SER A 221 -12.50 14.63 -8.15
N GLY A 222 -12.12 13.89 -7.09
CA GLY A 222 -12.81 12.67 -6.68
C GLY A 222 -12.54 11.45 -7.57
N GLY A 223 -11.69 11.57 -8.59
CA GLY A 223 -11.35 10.47 -9.48
C GLY A 223 -10.45 9.44 -8.81
N ASP A 224 -10.72 8.15 -9.05
CA ASP A 224 -9.92 7.05 -8.53
C ASP A 224 -8.60 6.88 -9.28
N GLY A 225 -7.60 6.34 -8.59
CA GLY A 225 -6.33 5.93 -9.18
C GLY A 225 -6.45 4.60 -9.92
N GLY A 226 -5.47 4.29 -10.77
CA GLY A 226 -5.29 2.96 -11.36
C GLY A 226 -5.02 1.94 -10.28
N ASN A 227 -5.60 0.73 -10.40
CA ASN A 227 -5.62 -0.23 -9.32
C ASN A 227 -5.01 -1.58 -9.73
N THR A 228 -4.19 -2.16 -8.86
CA THR A 228 -3.71 -3.54 -8.95
C THR A 228 -4.21 -4.33 -7.75
N GLN A 229 -4.97 -5.40 -7.98
CA GLN A 229 -5.67 -6.16 -6.92
C GLN A 229 -5.18 -7.59 -6.86
N PHE A 230 -4.95 -8.06 -5.64
CA PHE A 230 -4.59 -9.44 -5.33
C PHE A 230 -5.63 -10.07 -4.43
N TYR A 231 -6.20 -11.18 -4.87
CA TYR A 231 -7.21 -11.97 -4.16
C TYR A 231 -6.73 -13.40 -3.92
N ASP A 232 -7.45 -14.14 -3.10
CA ASP A 232 -7.21 -15.56 -2.79
C ASP A 232 -5.79 -15.82 -2.29
N ASN A 233 -5.02 -16.70 -2.95
CA ASN A 233 -3.62 -17.03 -2.63
C ASN A 233 -2.63 -16.36 -3.59
N SER A 234 -3.06 -15.35 -4.33
CA SER A 234 -2.19 -14.67 -5.30
C SER A 234 -1.06 -13.89 -4.61
N THR A 235 0.03 -13.65 -5.34
CA THR A 235 1.23 -13.05 -4.75
C THR A 235 1.86 -11.97 -5.64
N ALA A 236 2.33 -10.90 -4.99
CA ALA A 236 3.17 -9.89 -5.66
C ALA A 236 4.57 -10.43 -6.00
N ALA A 237 5.01 -11.54 -5.36
CA ALA A 237 6.33 -12.16 -5.56
C ALA A 237 7.48 -11.15 -5.47
N GLY A 238 8.26 -10.91 -6.54
CA GLY A 238 9.37 -9.96 -6.60
C GLY A 238 9.07 -8.69 -7.41
N ALA A 239 7.79 -8.41 -7.70
CA ALA A 239 7.39 -7.31 -8.57
C ALA A 239 7.62 -5.93 -7.95
N HIS A 240 7.70 -4.91 -8.81
CA HIS A 240 7.85 -3.51 -8.44
C HIS A 240 6.57 -2.73 -8.73
N PHE A 241 6.06 -2.02 -7.72
CA PHE A 241 4.83 -1.22 -7.81
C PHE A 241 5.12 0.25 -7.54
N TYR A 242 4.77 1.12 -8.48
CA TYR A 242 4.92 2.57 -8.41
C TYR A 242 3.54 3.22 -8.33
N ASN A 243 3.05 3.46 -7.12
CA ASN A 243 1.74 4.04 -6.85
C ASN A 243 1.86 5.58 -6.84
N LYS A 244 1.40 6.23 -7.90
CA LYS A 244 1.50 7.68 -8.07
C LYS A 244 0.34 8.39 -7.38
N GLY A 245 0.61 9.53 -6.73
CA GLY A 245 -0.43 10.35 -6.12
C GLY A 245 -1.37 10.97 -7.14
N GLY A 246 -2.59 11.33 -6.69
CA GLY A 246 -3.58 12.05 -7.49
C GLY A 246 -3.09 13.43 -7.92
N THR A 247 -3.45 13.87 -9.12
CA THR A 247 -2.95 15.12 -9.74
C THR A 247 -3.95 16.26 -9.71
N CYS A 248 -5.14 16.06 -9.12
CA CYS A 248 -6.18 17.06 -8.92
C CYS A 248 -6.70 16.97 -7.49
N GLY A 249 -7.20 18.06 -6.91
CA GLY A 249 -7.74 18.07 -5.54
C GLY A 249 -8.81 16.98 -5.34
N GLN A 250 -8.75 16.25 -4.23
CA GLN A 250 -9.61 15.10 -3.90
C GLN A 250 -9.47 13.88 -4.83
N ALA A 251 -8.55 13.87 -5.78
CA ALA A 251 -8.25 12.69 -6.58
C ALA A 251 -7.47 11.67 -5.76
N ASN A 252 -7.79 10.39 -5.91
CA ASN A 252 -7.09 9.29 -5.26
C ASN A 252 -5.76 8.99 -5.95
N GLY A 253 -4.79 8.51 -5.19
CA GLY A 253 -3.57 7.95 -5.74
C GLY A 253 -3.80 6.59 -6.39
N GLY A 254 -2.81 6.10 -7.13
CA GLY A 254 -2.75 4.72 -7.60
C GLY A 254 -2.65 3.77 -6.40
N ASP A 255 -3.27 2.61 -6.51
CA ASP A 255 -3.42 1.66 -5.40
C ASP A 255 -2.95 0.25 -5.76
N VAL A 256 -2.39 -0.44 -4.76
CA VAL A 256 -2.23 -1.90 -4.76
C VAL A 256 -2.98 -2.47 -3.56
N ALA A 257 -3.98 -3.30 -3.82
CA ALA A 257 -4.81 -3.89 -2.77
C ALA A 257 -4.58 -5.39 -2.62
N PHE A 258 -4.47 -5.86 -1.37
CA PHE A 258 -4.37 -7.27 -1.02
C PHE A 258 -5.58 -7.67 -0.18
N ASP A 259 -6.32 -8.66 -0.64
CA ASP A 259 -7.50 -9.21 0.01
C ASP A 259 -7.39 -10.73 0.21
N GLY A 260 -8.23 -11.30 1.09
CA GLY A 260 -8.23 -12.75 1.35
C GLY A 260 -6.95 -13.22 2.04
N THR A 261 -6.22 -14.10 1.41
CA THR A 261 -4.92 -14.65 1.86
C THR A 261 -3.76 -14.23 0.96
N ALA A 262 -4.00 -13.20 0.12
CA ALA A 262 -3.00 -12.71 -0.81
C ALA A 262 -1.74 -12.17 -0.11
N ASN A 263 -0.60 -12.25 -0.79
CA ASN A 263 0.70 -12.03 -0.17
C ASN A 263 1.57 -11.05 -0.97
N GLY A 264 2.16 -10.06 -0.27
CA GLY A 264 3.11 -9.09 -0.82
C GLY A 264 4.45 -9.71 -1.28
N GLY A 265 4.73 -10.96 -0.90
CA GLY A 265 5.94 -11.68 -1.32
C GLY A 265 7.22 -10.97 -0.92
N ASN A 266 8.15 -10.81 -1.87
CA ASN A 266 9.36 -10.00 -1.79
C ASN A 266 9.21 -8.71 -2.62
N GLY A 267 7.96 -8.24 -2.87
CA GLY A 267 7.65 -7.10 -3.72
C GLY A 267 8.21 -5.77 -3.19
N HIS A 268 8.40 -4.83 -4.08
CA HIS A 268 8.85 -3.48 -3.77
C HIS A 268 7.73 -2.48 -4.09
N PHE A 269 7.25 -1.77 -3.08
CA PHE A 269 6.10 -0.87 -3.18
C PHE A 269 6.52 0.57 -2.90
N TYR A 270 6.36 1.44 -3.90
CA TYR A 270 6.73 2.85 -3.84
C TYR A 270 5.46 3.70 -3.87
N ASN A 271 5.02 4.18 -2.71
CA ASN A 271 3.83 5.01 -2.52
C ASN A 271 4.24 6.49 -2.51
N TYR A 272 3.93 7.23 -3.57
CA TYR A 272 4.34 8.62 -3.74
C TYR A 272 3.31 9.59 -3.18
N ALA A 273 3.79 10.71 -2.65
CA ALA A 273 2.93 11.82 -2.29
C ALA A 273 2.21 12.41 -3.51
N ALA A 274 1.05 13.00 -3.27
CA ALA A 274 0.28 13.64 -4.32
C ALA A 274 0.86 15.01 -4.70
N PRO A 275 1.02 15.31 -6.01
CA PRO A 275 1.50 16.61 -6.45
C PRO A 275 0.49 17.74 -6.22
N ALA A 276 -0.82 17.48 -6.24
CA ALA A 276 -1.85 18.50 -6.09
C ALA A 276 -2.33 18.63 -4.64
N ALA A 277 -2.55 19.86 -4.18
CA ALA A 277 -3.15 20.13 -2.88
C ALA A 277 -4.53 19.49 -2.73
N GLY A 278 -4.77 18.82 -1.60
CA GLY A 278 -6.02 18.12 -1.32
C GLY A 278 -6.22 16.80 -2.09
N ALA A 279 -5.28 16.38 -2.92
CA ALA A 279 -5.26 15.03 -3.50
C ALA A 279 -4.62 14.03 -2.54
N TYR A 280 -4.87 12.73 -2.77
CA TYR A 280 -4.35 11.64 -1.94
C TYR A 280 -3.10 11.03 -2.57
N GLY A 281 -2.17 10.60 -1.72
CA GLY A 281 -0.95 9.89 -2.13
C GLY A 281 -1.25 8.49 -2.66
N GLY A 282 -0.24 7.84 -3.26
CA GLY A 282 -0.29 6.44 -3.66
C GLY A 282 -0.40 5.52 -2.44
N VAL A 283 -1.07 4.38 -2.58
CA VAL A 283 -1.45 3.50 -1.47
C VAL A 283 -1.03 2.06 -1.74
N THR A 284 -0.69 1.35 -0.67
CA THR A 284 -0.72 -0.12 -0.64
C THR A 284 -1.61 -0.55 0.52
N SER A 285 -2.66 -1.32 0.24
CA SER A 285 -3.68 -1.65 1.23
C SER A 285 -3.78 -3.17 1.46
N PHE A 286 -3.95 -3.55 2.74
CA PHE A 286 -4.20 -4.90 3.21
C PHE A 286 -5.54 -4.88 3.96
N ASN A 287 -6.65 -5.06 3.23
CA ASN A 287 -7.97 -4.69 3.75
C ASN A 287 -8.86 -5.85 4.16
N ASN A 288 -8.62 -7.06 3.67
CA ASN A 288 -9.50 -8.22 3.92
C ASN A 288 -11.00 -7.89 3.75
N ASN A 289 -11.36 -7.47 2.56
CA ASN A 289 -12.70 -6.96 2.23
C ASN A 289 -13.65 -7.94 1.51
N PRO A 290 -13.31 -9.22 1.20
CA PRO A 290 -14.28 -10.13 0.59
C PRO A 290 -15.41 -10.45 1.58
N PRO A 291 -16.64 -10.63 1.09
CA PRO A 291 -17.79 -10.97 1.93
C PRO A 291 -17.70 -12.39 2.53
N GLU A 292 -16.74 -13.18 2.11
CA GLU A 292 -16.53 -14.55 2.58
C GLU A 292 -15.41 -14.58 3.64
N VAL A 293 -15.79 -15.06 4.83
CA VAL A 293 -14.90 -15.19 5.99
C VAL A 293 -13.76 -16.14 5.67
N THR A 294 -12.57 -15.60 5.48
CA THR A 294 -11.35 -16.40 5.43
C THR A 294 -10.74 -16.47 6.84
N THR A 295 -10.33 -17.65 7.27
CA THR A 295 -9.66 -17.85 8.58
C THR A 295 -8.23 -17.26 8.64
N GLY A 296 -7.81 -16.55 7.58
CA GLY A 296 -6.53 -15.87 7.45
C GLY A 296 -6.69 -14.37 7.21
N GLY A 297 -5.61 -13.73 6.86
CA GLY A 297 -5.54 -12.32 6.47
C GLY A 297 -4.46 -12.11 5.43
N ALA A 298 -4.64 -11.07 4.63
CA ALA A 298 -3.62 -10.63 3.68
C ALA A 298 -2.30 -10.31 4.41
N SER A 299 -1.19 -10.61 3.75
CA SER A 299 0.15 -10.52 4.35
C SER A 299 1.07 -9.63 3.52
N ALA A 300 1.83 -8.76 4.18
CA ALA A 300 2.89 -8.00 3.51
C ALA A 300 4.11 -8.86 3.11
N GLY A 301 4.20 -10.10 3.61
CA GLY A 301 5.31 -11.01 3.33
C GLY A 301 6.66 -10.46 3.82
N ASN A 302 7.68 -10.56 2.98
CA ASN A 302 9.01 -9.97 3.17
C ASN A 302 9.18 -8.70 2.31
N GLY A 303 8.07 -8.08 1.87
CA GLY A 303 8.06 -6.94 0.96
C GLY A 303 8.76 -5.70 1.53
N ALA A 304 9.25 -4.83 0.65
CA ALA A 304 9.84 -3.54 0.98
C ALA A 304 8.89 -2.40 0.57
N TYR A 305 8.50 -1.58 1.53
CA TYR A 305 7.49 -0.52 1.38
C TYR A 305 8.14 0.85 1.61
N PHE A 306 8.00 1.75 0.64
CA PHE A 306 8.57 3.10 0.66
C PHE A 306 7.43 4.12 0.54
N ASN A 307 7.10 4.76 1.65
CA ASN A 307 6.03 5.74 1.77
C ASN A 307 6.63 7.14 1.78
N PHE A 308 6.44 7.91 0.71
CA PHE A 308 7.07 9.22 0.56
C PHE A 308 6.17 10.33 1.06
N GLY A 309 6.74 11.20 1.90
CA GLY A 309 6.16 12.50 2.20
C GLY A 309 6.34 13.49 1.05
N ALA A 310 5.56 14.57 1.06
CA ALA A 310 5.60 15.60 0.03
C ALA A 310 7.00 16.24 -0.13
N ARG A 311 7.45 16.43 -1.38
CA ARG A 311 8.75 17.00 -1.74
C ARG A 311 8.63 17.95 -2.94
N GLY A 312 9.52 18.93 -3.00
CA GLY A 312 9.55 19.87 -4.14
C GLY A 312 8.26 20.67 -4.28
N SER A 313 7.47 20.43 -5.32
CA SER A 313 6.19 21.11 -5.57
C SER A 313 4.97 20.31 -5.13
N GLU A 314 5.13 19.12 -4.52
CA GLU A 314 4.03 18.29 -4.04
C GLU A 314 3.34 18.96 -2.85
N GLN A 315 2.00 18.99 -2.84
CA GLN A 315 1.21 19.66 -1.81
C GLN A 315 0.07 18.80 -1.26
N GLY A 316 -0.16 17.62 -1.83
CA GLY A 316 -1.21 16.69 -1.43
C GLY A 316 -0.77 15.70 -0.36
N GLY A 317 -1.58 14.69 -0.06
CA GLY A 317 -1.31 13.65 0.93
C GLY A 317 -0.05 12.84 0.65
N GLY A 318 0.61 12.38 1.70
CA GLY A 318 1.76 11.47 1.60
C GLY A 318 1.34 10.08 1.13
N GLY A 319 2.28 9.32 0.54
CA GLY A 319 2.10 7.91 0.22
C GLY A 319 2.02 7.07 1.48
N HIS A 320 1.25 5.98 1.48
CA HIS A 320 1.08 5.20 2.71
C HIS A 320 0.80 3.71 2.48
N VAL A 321 0.94 2.96 3.57
CA VAL A 321 0.48 1.58 3.69
C VAL A 321 -0.62 1.50 4.75
N GLU A 322 -1.70 0.79 4.44
CA GLU A 322 -2.82 0.59 5.36
C GLU A 322 -3.07 -0.90 5.62
N PHE A 323 -3.20 -1.25 6.90
CA PHE A 323 -3.67 -2.54 7.38
C PHE A 323 -5.01 -2.33 8.09
N SER A 324 -6.11 -2.73 7.45
CA SER A 324 -7.47 -2.54 7.95
C SER A 324 -8.20 -3.87 8.06
N ALA A 325 -8.64 -4.23 9.27
CA ALA A 325 -9.27 -5.52 9.52
C ALA A 325 -10.80 -5.41 9.45
N LYS A 326 -11.41 -6.06 8.47
CA LYS A 326 -12.87 -6.18 8.33
C LYS A 326 -13.36 -7.62 8.43
N HIS A 327 -12.82 -8.51 7.62
CA HIS A 327 -13.22 -9.92 7.52
C HIS A 327 -12.03 -10.88 7.64
N GLY A 328 -10.90 -10.42 8.16
CA GLY A 328 -9.66 -11.16 8.40
C GLY A 328 -8.66 -10.29 9.13
N SER A 329 -7.56 -10.88 9.58
CA SER A 329 -6.51 -10.20 10.35
C SER A 329 -5.26 -9.99 9.49
N PRO A 330 -5.14 -8.86 8.79
CA PRO A 330 -3.97 -8.60 7.95
C PRO A 330 -2.70 -8.42 8.80
N THR A 331 -1.55 -8.77 8.22
CA THR A 331 -0.26 -8.73 8.93
C THR A 331 0.82 -8.08 8.09
N ALA A 332 1.68 -7.28 8.75
CA ALA A 332 2.91 -6.80 8.14
C ALA A 332 3.98 -7.90 8.01
N ALA A 333 3.77 -9.07 8.67
CA ALA A 333 4.67 -10.23 8.63
C ALA A 333 6.14 -9.85 8.89
N ASP A 334 7.06 -10.11 7.96
CA ASP A 334 8.48 -9.75 8.03
C ASP A 334 8.83 -8.55 7.12
N GLY A 335 7.82 -7.78 6.70
CA GLY A 335 7.97 -6.64 5.81
C GLY A 335 8.82 -5.50 6.38
N THR A 336 9.45 -4.73 5.49
CA THR A 336 10.24 -3.53 5.85
C THR A 336 9.55 -2.27 5.34
N PHE A 337 9.25 -1.34 6.23
CA PHE A 337 8.47 -0.13 5.96
C PHE A 337 9.32 1.12 6.21
N ASN A 338 9.49 1.96 5.18
CA ASN A 338 10.20 3.22 5.24
C ASN A 338 9.21 4.37 5.09
N ASN A 339 8.90 5.06 6.17
CA ASN A 339 7.97 6.19 6.23
C ASN A 339 8.76 7.49 6.21
N TYR A 340 8.79 8.19 5.09
CA TYR A 340 9.58 9.41 4.93
C TYR A 340 8.79 10.66 5.30
N GLY A 341 9.42 11.53 6.07
CA GLY A 341 8.83 12.84 6.41
C GLY A 341 8.76 13.79 5.21
N SER A 342 7.98 14.85 5.38
CA SER A 342 7.86 15.92 4.40
C SER A 342 9.18 16.69 4.24
N GLY A 343 9.55 17.00 3.01
CA GLY A 343 10.64 17.89 2.63
C GLY A 343 10.21 19.33 2.42
N ILE A 344 8.99 19.71 2.80
CA ILE A 344 8.42 21.04 2.60
C ILE A 344 8.12 21.65 3.95
N ALA A 345 8.60 22.89 4.17
CA ALA A 345 8.40 23.61 5.42
C ALA A 345 6.91 23.82 5.72
N GLY A 346 6.49 23.48 6.94
CA GLY A 346 5.11 23.61 7.39
C GLY A 346 4.11 22.66 6.73
N ASN A 347 4.56 21.71 5.91
CA ASN A 347 3.68 20.75 5.22
C ASN A 347 3.42 19.52 6.12
N SER A 348 2.15 19.10 6.23
CA SER A 348 1.69 17.98 7.05
C SER A 348 1.71 16.62 6.33
N SER A 349 2.08 16.56 5.06
CA SER A 349 1.97 15.36 4.22
C SER A 349 3.21 14.49 4.34
N ALA A 350 3.24 13.60 5.32
CA ALA A 350 4.29 12.62 5.52
C ALA A 350 3.90 11.23 4.99
N GLY A 351 4.89 10.43 4.62
CA GLY A 351 4.71 9.00 4.37
C GLY A 351 4.42 8.26 5.67
N HIS A 352 3.51 7.26 5.64
CA HIS A 352 3.10 6.59 6.88
C HIS A 352 2.61 5.15 6.68
N THR A 353 2.51 4.43 7.80
CA THR A 353 1.90 3.10 7.88
C THR A 353 0.85 3.11 8.99
N ILE A 354 -0.36 2.63 8.70
CA ILE A 354 -1.48 2.62 9.65
C ILE A 354 -1.98 1.20 9.87
N PHE A 355 -2.18 0.84 11.14
CA PHE A 355 -2.89 -0.36 11.57
C PHE A 355 -4.17 0.05 12.26
N SER A 356 -5.32 -0.17 11.62
CA SER A 356 -6.59 0.35 12.12
C SER A 356 -7.72 -0.67 12.13
N ILE A 357 -8.68 -0.49 13.05
CA ILE A 357 -9.95 -1.17 13.04
C ILE A 357 -11.09 -0.17 13.26
N SER A 358 -12.24 -0.48 12.63
CA SER A 358 -13.52 0.17 12.95
C SER A 358 -14.39 -0.82 13.68
N LEU A 359 -14.74 -0.55 14.95
CA LEU A 359 -15.58 -1.43 15.76
C LEU A 359 -17.04 -1.45 15.28
N PRO A 360 -17.78 -2.59 15.43
CA PRO A 360 -17.33 -3.84 16.04
C PRO A 360 -16.68 -4.82 15.03
N THR A 361 -15.55 -5.41 15.38
CA THR A 361 -14.94 -6.50 14.61
C THR A 361 -14.29 -7.53 15.54
N SER A 362 -14.19 -8.79 15.08
CA SER A 362 -13.43 -9.84 15.75
C SER A 362 -12.01 -9.99 15.19
N TYR A 363 -11.68 -9.23 14.18
CA TYR A 363 -10.39 -9.26 13.47
C TYR A 363 -9.56 -8.04 13.83
N TYR A 364 -8.24 -8.17 13.77
CA TYR A 364 -7.31 -7.09 14.09
C TYR A 364 -6.03 -7.17 13.26
N PRO A 365 -5.48 -6.05 12.81
CA PRO A 365 -4.22 -6.01 12.10
C PRO A 365 -3.06 -6.15 13.08
N THR A 366 -1.96 -6.75 12.61
CA THR A 366 -0.74 -6.89 13.40
C THR A 366 0.50 -6.49 12.59
N ALA A 367 1.46 -5.85 13.26
CA ALA A 367 2.77 -5.60 12.65
C ALA A 367 3.63 -6.88 12.52
N GLY A 368 3.21 -8.01 13.13
CA GLY A 368 3.97 -9.27 13.05
C GLY A 368 5.40 -9.12 13.57
N ASN A 369 6.40 -9.43 12.74
CA ASN A 369 7.83 -9.21 12.99
C ASN A 369 8.37 -8.04 12.11
N GLY A 370 7.49 -7.23 11.52
CA GLY A 370 7.85 -6.16 10.59
C GLY A 370 8.84 -5.14 11.16
N THR A 371 9.64 -4.55 10.29
CA THR A 371 10.60 -3.49 10.65
C THR A 371 10.16 -2.16 10.06
N PHE A 372 10.05 -1.14 10.90
CA PHE A 372 9.52 0.18 10.55
C PHE A 372 10.56 1.26 10.81
N TYR A 373 10.91 2.02 9.78
CA TYR A 373 11.78 3.20 9.85
C TYR A 373 10.93 4.45 9.66
N ASN A 374 10.69 5.18 10.74
CA ASN A 374 9.99 6.45 10.71
C ASN A 374 11.03 7.58 10.60
N HIS A 375 11.17 8.13 9.39
CA HIS A 375 12.16 9.14 9.08
C HIS A 375 11.68 10.54 9.52
N PRO A 376 12.59 11.42 9.97
CA PRO A 376 12.24 12.77 10.34
C PRO A 376 11.76 13.60 9.16
N ALA A 377 11.15 14.73 9.46
CA ALA A 377 10.93 15.77 8.46
C ALA A 377 12.28 16.28 7.91
N ALA A 378 12.35 16.51 6.62
CA ALA A 378 13.52 17.07 5.96
C ALA A 378 13.44 18.59 5.80
N ALA A 379 12.44 19.25 6.44
CA ALA A 379 12.28 20.70 6.47
C ALA A 379 11.71 21.14 7.83
N GLN A 380 11.99 22.38 8.23
CA GLN A 380 11.49 22.97 9.45
C GLN A 380 9.95 23.01 9.47
N GLY A 381 9.34 22.53 10.56
CA GLY A 381 7.88 22.45 10.70
C GLY A 381 7.19 21.48 9.75
N GLY A 382 7.92 20.74 8.95
CA GLY A 382 7.38 19.64 8.14
C GLY A 382 6.97 18.46 9.02
N ALA A 383 5.98 17.67 8.59
CA ALA A 383 5.59 16.44 9.27
C ALA A 383 6.63 15.34 9.08
N ALA A 384 6.88 14.57 10.13
CA ALA A 384 7.74 13.40 10.08
C ALA A 384 6.97 12.15 9.63
N GLY A 385 7.68 11.16 9.09
CA GLY A 385 7.15 9.83 8.80
C GLY A 385 6.72 9.12 10.09
N PHE A 386 5.66 8.30 10.00
CA PHE A 386 5.12 7.68 11.20
C PHE A 386 4.50 6.31 10.98
N THR A 387 4.33 5.59 12.09
CA THR A 387 3.51 4.39 12.19
C THR A 387 2.46 4.57 13.27
N GLU A 388 1.19 4.26 12.97
CA GLU A 388 0.07 4.44 13.89
C GLU A 388 -0.74 3.15 14.07
N PHE A 389 -1.11 2.88 15.33
CA PHE A 389 -2.04 1.83 15.73
C PHE A 389 -3.27 2.48 16.33
N SER A 390 -4.44 2.34 15.68
CA SER A 390 -5.64 3.07 16.08
C SER A 390 -6.91 2.22 16.08
N VAL A 391 -7.81 2.55 17.00
CA VAL A 391 -9.15 1.99 17.09
C VAL A 391 -10.17 3.09 16.87
N TYR A 392 -10.92 3.01 15.76
CA TYR A 392 -11.98 3.96 15.47
C TYR A 392 -13.33 3.42 15.97
N THR A 393 -14.07 4.25 16.74
CA THR A 393 -15.43 3.94 17.14
C THR A 393 -16.42 4.71 16.28
N SER A 394 -17.40 4.05 15.71
CA SER A 394 -18.42 4.65 14.83
C SER A 394 -19.39 5.62 15.52
N SER A 395 -19.27 5.83 16.83
CA SER A 395 -20.06 6.78 17.60
C SER A 395 -19.18 7.70 18.44
N GLN A 396 -19.42 9.00 18.36
CA GLN A 396 -18.77 10.04 19.19
C GLN A 396 -19.10 9.94 20.70
N SER A 397 -19.60 8.83 21.19
CA SER A 397 -19.98 8.63 22.57
C SER A 397 -19.25 7.45 23.19
N GLY A 398 -18.14 7.73 23.83
CA GLY A 398 -17.48 6.85 24.78
C GLY A 398 -16.54 5.82 24.15
N ALA A 399 -15.38 5.65 24.78
CA ALA A 399 -14.41 4.62 24.46
C ALA A 399 -15.11 3.26 24.35
N GLY A 400 -15.25 2.75 23.13
CA GLY A 400 -15.71 1.39 22.90
C GLY A 400 -14.72 0.44 23.56
N THR A 401 -15.14 -0.26 24.60
CA THR A 401 -14.36 -1.34 25.16
C THR A 401 -14.33 -2.45 24.11
N ALA A 402 -13.21 -2.61 23.40
CA ALA A 402 -12.94 -3.84 22.66
C ALA A 402 -12.99 -4.99 23.67
N GLY A 403 -14.02 -5.80 23.60
CA GLY A 403 -14.17 -6.97 24.46
C GLY A 403 -13.06 -7.97 24.13
N GLY A 404 -12.11 -8.18 25.06
CA GLY A 404 -11.22 -9.33 25.06
C GLY A 404 -10.20 -9.40 23.92
N GLY A 405 -9.17 -8.57 23.92
CA GLY A 405 -7.87 -8.88 23.30
C GLY A 405 -7.74 -8.66 21.78
N ASN A 406 -8.79 -8.33 21.05
CA ASN A 406 -8.78 -8.14 19.60
C ASN A 406 -8.58 -6.67 19.22
N VAL A 407 -7.33 -6.21 19.24
CA VAL A 407 -6.96 -4.82 18.98
C VAL A 407 -5.77 -4.75 18.02
N PRO A 408 -5.60 -3.65 17.27
CA PRO A 408 -4.39 -3.43 16.49
C PRO A 408 -3.15 -3.58 17.38
N THR A 409 -2.19 -4.39 16.94
CA THR A 409 -1.02 -4.70 17.77
C THR A 409 0.29 -4.57 17.00
N ALA A 410 1.32 -4.03 17.66
CA ALA A 410 2.68 -4.02 17.14
C ALA A 410 3.35 -5.41 17.13
N GLY A 411 2.72 -6.43 17.77
CA GLY A 411 3.24 -7.80 17.75
C GLY A 411 4.67 -7.91 18.29
N ASN A 412 5.58 -8.45 17.50
CA ASN A 412 7.02 -8.50 17.74
C ASN A 412 7.80 -7.50 16.85
N GLY A 413 7.11 -6.55 16.25
CA GLY A 413 7.70 -5.59 15.30
C GLY A 413 8.79 -4.73 15.92
N THR A 414 9.69 -4.22 15.08
CA THR A 414 10.75 -3.28 15.49
C THR A 414 10.52 -1.92 14.84
N PHE A 415 10.49 -0.86 15.65
CA PHE A 415 10.16 0.50 15.22
C PHE A 415 11.32 1.44 15.55
N TYR A 416 11.93 2.01 14.51
CA TYR A 416 12.98 3.01 14.62
C TYR A 416 12.43 4.39 14.33
N ASN A 417 12.27 5.21 15.35
CA ASN A 417 11.85 6.61 15.25
C ASN A 417 13.10 7.48 15.22
N LEU A 418 13.45 7.98 14.03
CA LEU A 418 14.70 8.70 13.79
C LEU A 418 14.57 10.18 14.16
N GLY A 419 15.55 10.71 14.88
CA GLY A 419 15.61 12.12 15.20
C GLY A 419 15.95 13.01 14.00
N ALA A 420 15.51 14.27 14.04
CA ALA A 420 15.74 15.23 12.98
C ALA A 420 17.16 15.85 13.08
N TYR A 421 17.71 16.19 11.92
CA TYR A 421 19.03 16.82 11.80
C TYR A 421 18.97 18.31 11.43
N LEU A 422 17.77 18.89 11.37
CA LEU A 422 17.53 20.30 11.10
C LEU A 422 16.77 20.93 12.25
N SER A 423 17.17 22.14 12.64
CA SER A 423 16.53 22.90 13.71
C SER A 423 15.03 23.08 13.45
N GLY A 424 14.20 22.72 14.44
CA GLY A 424 12.75 22.81 14.38
C GLY A 424 12.07 21.82 13.43
N ALA A 425 12.80 20.83 12.90
CA ALA A 425 12.21 19.72 12.15
C ALA A 425 11.74 18.61 13.09
N ALA A 426 10.60 17.97 12.81
CA ALA A 426 10.04 16.90 13.61
C ALA A 426 10.79 15.59 13.42
N GLY A 427 11.03 14.83 14.50
CA GLY A 427 11.51 13.45 14.47
C GLY A 427 10.40 12.48 14.09
N GLY A 428 10.76 11.31 13.51
CA GLY A 428 9.84 10.24 13.19
C GLY A 428 9.13 9.71 14.43
N TYR A 429 7.89 9.15 14.27
CA TYR A 429 7.19 8.68 15.46
C TYR A 429 6.39 7.40 15.27
N THR A 430 6.16 6.69 16.38
CA THR A 430 5.20 5.59 16.51
C THR A 430 4.15 5.96 17.54
N ALA A 431 2.87 5.79 17.21
CA ALA A 431 1.76 6.16 18.08
C ALA A 431 0.78 4.98 18.29
N PHE A 432 0.29 4.87 19.53
CA PHE A 432 -0.74 3.92 19.94
C PHE A 432 -1.93 4.68 20.51
N SER A 433 -3.14 4.48 19.96
CA SER A 433 -4.35 5.18 20.39
C SER A 433 -5.54 4.24 20.59
N GLY A 434 -6.56 4.73 21.30
CA GLY A 434 -7.71 3.94 21.69
C GLY A 434 -7.34 2.81 22.66
N THR A 435 -7.53 1.56 22.24
CA THR A 435 -7.14 0.35 23.01
C THR A 435 -6.06 -0.46 22.33
N SER A 436 -5.34 0.09 21.34
CA SER A 436 -4.27 -0.60 20.64
C SER A 436 -3.12 -1.04 21.55
N SER A 437 -2.29 -1.97 21.10
CA SER A 437 -1.24 -2.58 21.93
C SER A 437 0.13 -2.56 21.28
N ALA A 438 1.16 -2.21 22.06
CA ALA A 438 2.55 -2.39 21.63
C ALA A 438 3.01 -3.86 21.65
N GLY A 439 2.25 -4.79 22.25
CA GLY A 439 2.60 -6.21 22.25
C GLY A 439 3.96 -6.50 22.89
N ASN A 440 4.84 -7.16 22.15
CA ASN A 440 6.22 -7.48 22.53
C ASN A 440 7.24 -6.67 21.70
N ALA A 441 6.82 -5.56 21.12
CA ALA A 441 7.61 -4.79 20.16
C ALA A 441 8.91 -4.22 20.75
N ILE A 442 9.86 -3.93 19.86
CA ILE A 442 11.04 -3.11 20.17
C ILE A 442 10.78 -1.70 19.61
N LEU A 443 10.71 -0.73 20.51
CA LEU A 443 10.41 0.66 20.21
C LEU A 443 11.64 1.52 20.49
N VAL A 444 12.21 2.15 19.46
CA VAL A 444 13.44 2.94 19.55
C VAL A 444 13.14 4.39 19.17
N ALA A 445 13.56 5.35 20.00
CA ALA A 445 13.53 6.76 19.69
C ALA A 445 14.94 7.35 19.79
N TYR A 446 15.50 7.72 18.64
CA TYR A 446 16.81 8.35 18.55
C TYR A 446 16.73 9.85 18.71
N GLY A 447 17.78 10.44 19.30
CA GLY A 447 17.89 11.88 19.42
C GLY A 447 18.05 12.61 18.09
N GLY A 448 17.56 13.83 18.04
CA GLY A 448 17.83 14.77 16.95
C GLY A 448 19.15 15.52 17.16
N THR A 449 19.71 16.02 16.08
CA THR A 449 20.94 16.82 16.09
C THR A 449 20.68 18.24 15.59
N SER A 450 21.62 19.17 15.81
CA SER A 450 21.55 20.55 15.29
C SER A 450 20.25 21.32 15.63
N GLY A 451 19.61 21.01 16.77
CA GLY A 451 18.35 21.62 17.20
C GLY A 451 17.10 20.98 16.57
N GLY A 452 17.23 19.82 15.92
CA GLY A 452 16.10 18.99 15.50
C GLY A 452 15.46 18.25 16.68
N TYR A 453 14.17 17.93 16.56
CA TYR A 453 13.49 17.13 17.57
C TYR A 453 13.90 15.66 17.47
N GLY A 454 13.94 14.97 18.61
CA GLY A 454 14.14 13.53 18.69
C GLY A 454 12.99 12.75 18.06
N GLY A 455 13.22 11.46 17.80
CA GLY A 455 12.17 10.50 17.48
C GLY A 455 11.22 10.37 18.68
N LYS A 456 9.97 9.95 18.40
CA LYS A 456 8.92 9.92 19.44
C LYS A 456 8.19 8.58 19.45
N ILE A 457 7.91 8.10 20.67
CA ILE A 457 6.98 6.99 20.95
C ILE A 457 5.85 7.57 21.79
N ALA A 458 4.60 7.39 21.37
CA ALA A 458 3.47 8.01 22.07
C ALA A 458 2.38 6.98 22.37
N PHE A 459 1.86 7.04 23.59
CA PHE A 459 0.70 6.28 24.03
C PHE A 459 -0.42 7.22 24.43
N TYR A 460 -1.59 7.02 23.85
CA TYR A 460 -2.79 7.83 24.05
C TYR A 460 -3.92 6.96 24.62
N ASP A 461 -4.90 7.60 25.23
CA ASP A 461 -6.15 6.98 25.73
C ASP A 461 -5.89 5.79 26.67
N ASN A 462 -6.41 4.60 26.32
CA ASN A 462 -6.26 3.35 27.08
C ASN A 462 -5.36 2.35 26.32
N SER A 463 -4.44 2.82 25.49
CA SER A 463 -3.51 1.95 24.77
C SER A 463 -2.60 1.18 25.72
N SER A 464 -2.12 0.01 25.31
CA SER A 464 -1.34 -0.90 26.15
C SER A 464 0.11 -0.98 25.69
N GLY A 465 1.05 -0.88 26.62
CA GLY A 465 2.47 -1.13 26.36
C GLY A 465 2.84 -2.62 26.26
N GLY A 466 2.00 -3.53 26.78
CA GLY A 466 2.27 -4.96 26.75
C GLY A 466 3.57 -5.31 27.49
N THR A 467 4.43 -6.07 26.81
CA THR A 467 5.80 -6.38 27.26
C THR A 467 6.87 -5.75 26.36
N ALA A 468 6.50 -4.67 25.64
CA ALA A 468 7.40 -3.98 24.74
C ALA A 468 8.67 -3.49 25.45
N SER A 469 9.79 -3.49 24.71
CA SER A 469 11.05 -2.90 25.14
C SER A 469 11.25 -1.55 24.48
N VAL A 470 11.49 -0.52 25.28
CA VAL A 470 11.69 0.87 24.82
C VAL A 470 13.14 1.26 25.01
N TYR A 471 13.73 1.87 23.97
CA TYR A 471 15.05 2.51 24.03
C TYR A 471 14.94 3.98 23.65
N LEU A 472 15.44 4.88 24.51
CA LEU A 472 15.50 6.32 24.27
C LEU A 472 16.96 6.78 24.26
N ALA A 473 17.34 7.59 23.27
CA ALA A 473 18.67 8.20 23.18
C ALA A 473 18.57 9.72 23.06
N ASP A 474 19.47 10.43 23.70
CA ASP A 474 19.63 11.90 23.69
C ASP A 474 18.30 12.63 23.98
N ASN A 475 17.69 13.30 22.99
CA ASN A 475 16.36 13.92 23.12
C ASN A 475 15.23 13.11 22.46
N GLY A 476 15.40 11.78 22.29
CA GLY A 476 14.31 10.88 21.94
C GLY A 476 13.23 10.86 23.02
N GLU A 477 11.96 10.77 22.64
CA GLU A 477 10.82 11.01 23.55
C GLU A 477 9.92 9.78 23.69
N LEU A 478 9.52 9.48 24.94
CA LEU A 478 8.38 8.65 25.29
C LEU A 478 7.28 9.55 25.88
N ASP A 479 6.15 9.68 25.20
CA ASP A 479 5.06 10.58 25.56
C ASP A 479 3.84 9.81 26.11
N LEU A 480 3.54 10.01 27.38
CA LEU A 480 2.39 9.47 28.10
C LEU A 480 1.40 10.57 28.52
N SER A 481 1.62 11.81 28.12
CA SER A 481 0.85 12.97 28.63
C SER A 481 -0.64 12.91 28.33
N TYR A 482 -1.05 12.15 27.32
CA TYR A 482 -2.45 11.93 26.96
C TYR A 482 -2.93 10.48 27.21
N HIS A 483 -2.11 9.68 27.90
CA HIS A 483 -2.51 8.31 28.31
C HIS A 483 -3.41 8.37 29.54
N THR A 484 -4.33 7.41 29.66
CA THR A 484 -5.23 7.31 30.81
C THR A 484 -4.61 6.41 31.87
N GLY A 485 -4.12 7.01 32.96
CA GLY A 485 -3.54 6.27 34.10
C GLY A 485 -2.13 5.74 33.83
N GLY A 486 -1.79 4.60 34.43
CA GLY A 486 -0.46 4.00 34.33
C GLY A 486 -0.27 3.14 33.09
N LEU A 487 0.90 3.25 32.44
CA LEU A 487 1.34 2.36 31.35
C LEU A 487 2.27 1.27 31.88
N THR A 488 2.08 0.04 31.43
CA THR A 488 3.02 -1.08 31.72
C THR A 488 3.86 -1.39 30.48
N LEU A 489 5.18 -1.54 30.66
CA LEU A 489 6.14 -1.99 29.64
C LEU A 489 6.95 -3.20 30.14
N GLY A 490 7.63 -3.88 29.23
CA GLY A 490 8.65 -4.87 29.55
C GLY A 490 9.91 -4.22 30.10
N ASN A 491 10.73 -3.65 29.23
CA ASN A 491 12.02 -3.05 29.56
C ASN A 491 12.09 -1.58 29.13
N LEU A 492 12.95 -0.81 29.80
CA LEU A 492 13.25 0.57 29.45
C LEU A 492 14.77 0.80 29.54
N ASP A 493 15.40 1.21 28.43
CA ASP A 493 16.81 1.55 28.34
C ASP A 493 16.96 3.03 27.99
N LEU A 494 17.53 3.79 28.91
CA LEU A 494 17.67 5.23 28.86
C LEU A 494 19.13 5.63 28.62
N ALA A 495 19.49 5.93 27.38
CA ALA A 495 20.76 6.56 27.01
C ALA A 495 20.58 8.09 26.88
N GLY A 496 19.90 8.71 27.85
CA GLY A 496 19.28 10.03 27.82
C GLY A 496 17.78 9.89 27.67
N GLY A 497 17.16 10.80 26.93
CA GLY A 497 15.73 10.74 26.58
C GLY A 497 14.86 11.65 27.40
N ILE A 498 13.65 11.86 26.89
CA ILE A 498 12.60 12.66 27.50
C ILE A 498 11.40 11.77 27.81
N LEU A 499 11.02 11.69 29.08
CA LEU A 499 9.80 11.05 29.52
C LEU A 499 8.74 12.13 29.76
N ARG A 500 7.73 12.19 28.90
CA ARG A 500 6.64 13.17 29.05
C ARG A 500 5.47 12.54 29.79
N VAL A 501 5.10 13.11 30.93
CA VAL A 501 4.04 12.61 31.80
C VAL A 501 3.10 13.74 32.24
N LYS A 502 1.84 13.39 32.52
CA LYS A 502 0.87 14.29 33.13
C LYS A 502 0.82 14.06 34.63
N LEU A 503 0.80 15.14 35.42
CA LEU A 503 0.69 15.12 36.87
C LEU A 503 -0.65 15.72 37.33
N GLY A 504 -0.97 15.62 38.62
CA GLY A 504 -2.17 16.19 39.24
C GLY A 504 -3.20 15.10 39.63
N ALA A 505 -4.50 15.42 39.56
CA ALA A 505 -5.57 14.54 40.07
C ALA A 505 -5.64 13.15 39.40
N THR A 506 -5.20 13.05 38.15
CA THR A 506 -5.10 11.78 37.39
C THR A 506 -3.73 11.67 36.77
N PRO A 507 -2.70 11.36 37.56
CA PRO A 507 -1.34 11.31 37.04
C PRO A 507 -1.13 10.11 36.12
N THR A 508 -0.21 10.25 35.15
CA THR A 508 0.30 9.14 34.37
C THR A 508 1.58 8.60 35.02
N SER A 509 1.74 7.29 35.05
CA SER A 509 2.95 6.63 35.57
C SER A 509 3.37 5.50 34.68
N LEU A 510 4.62 5.09 34.80
CA LEU A 510 5.19 3.97 34.05
C LEU A 510 5.56 2.83 35.00
N THR A 511 5.13 1.61 34.67
CA THR A 511 5.49 0.40 35.42
C THR A 511 6.27 -0.54 34.50
N LEU A 512 7.44 -0.99 34.94
CA LEU A 512 8.23 -2.00 34.21
C LEU A 512 8.04 -3.37 34.86
N THR A 513 7.84 -4.37 34.01
CA THR A 513 7.83 -5.79 34.45
C THR A 513 9.19 -6.45 34.32
N GLY A 514 10.11 -5.85 33.53
CA GLY A 514 11.46 -6.28 33.31
C GLY A 514 12.49 -5.29 33.83
N GLU A 515 13.54 -5.05 33.07
CA GLU A 515 14.72 -4.29 33.51
C GLU A 515 14.62 -2.80 33.13
N LEU A 516 15.11 -1.93 34.02
CA LEU A 516 15.49 -0.55 33.77
C LEU A 516 17.00 -0.47 33.57
N ALA A 517 17.45 0.20 32.52
CA ALA A 517 18.84 0.59 32.33
C ALA A 517 18.93 2.12 32.18
N ILE A 518 19.82 2.77 32.91
CA ILE A 518 20.06 4.22 32.82
C ILE A 518 21.54 4.42 32.50
N ARG A 519 21.83 4.96 31.33
CA ARG A 519 23.20 5.17 30.84
C ARG A 519 23.61 6.63 30.90
N ASN A 520 22.63 7.53 30.75
CA ASN A 520 22.81 8.99 30.81
C ASN A 520 21.65 9.60 31.58
N GLU A 521 21.83 10.84 32.03
CA GLU A 521 20.80 11.63 32.69
C GLU A 521 19.53 11.71 31.83
N THR A 522 18.37 11.48 32.45
CA THR A 522 17.05 11.43 31.80
C THR A 522 16.19 12.60 32.24
N THR A 523 15.51 13.22 31.30
CA THR A 523 14.69 14.42 31.57
C THR A 523 13.21 14.05 31.61
N PHE A 524 12.51 14.41 32.69
CA PHE A 524 11.05 14.41 32.72
C PHE A 524 10.48 15.73 32.22
N SER A 525 9.51 15.67 31.31
CA SER A 525 8.73 16.81 30.87
C SER A 525 7.32 16.69 31.45
N PHE A 526 7.03 17.53 32.43
CA PHE A 526 5.78 17.50 33.16
C PHE A 526 4.72 18.36 32.47
N GLN A 527 3.54 17.77 32.23
CA GLN A 527 2.32 18.49 31.89
C GLN A 527 1.50 18.69 33.19
N ASP A 528 1.15 19.94 33.49
CA ASP A 528 0.32 20.23 34.65
C ASP A 528 -1.10 19.74 34.48
N GLY A 529 -1.61 19.03 35.49
CA GLY A 529 -2.98 18.57 35.64
C GLY A 529 -3.54 18.89 37.03
N GLY A 530 -3.01 19.95 37.68
CA GLY A 530 -3.33 20.37 39.05
C GLY A 530 -2.34 19.76 40.04
N VAL A 531 -1.06 20.13 39.93
CA VAL A 531 0.01 19.71 40.86
C VAL A 531 -0.15 20.40 42.21
N GLU A 532 -0.04 19.63 43.30
CA GLU A 532 -0.08 20.13 44.68
C GLU A 532 1.32 20.12 45.28
N SER A 533 1.74 21.27 45.86
CA SER A 533 3.03 21.44 46.54
C SER A 533 3.18 20.42 47.67
N GLY A 534 4.38 19.81 47.77
CA GLY A 534 4.71 18.82 48.79
C GLY A 534 4.03 17.42 48.59
N THR A 535 3.21 17.26 47.58
CA THR A 535 2.58 15.97 47.29
C THR A 535 3.51 15.10 46.42
N PRO A 536 3.87 13.85 46.83
CA PRO A 536 4.69 12.98 46.02
C PRO A 536 3.85 12.32 44.89
N TYR A 537 4.36 12.34 43.66
CA TYR A 537 3.80 11.66 42.49
C TYR A 537 4.75 10.54 42.04
N THR A 538 4.26 9.31 41.96
CA THR A 538 5.00 8.19 41.39
C THR A 538 5.10 8.32 39.87
N LEU A 539 6.32 8.38 39.34
CA LEU A 539 6.62 8.53 37.92
C LEU A 539 6.92 7.19 37.24
N LEU A 540 7.73 6.38 37.92
CA LEU A 540 8.27 5.11 37.40
C LEU A 540 8.36 4.09 38.53
N THR A 541 7.90 2.87 38.24
CA THR A 541 8.12 1.70 39.11
C THR A 541 8.89 0.65 38.34
N ALA A 542 10.02 0.18 38.89
CA ALA A 542 10.83 -0.88 38.28
C ALA A 542 11.46 -1.81 39.33
N PRO A 543 11.58 -3.12 39.05
CA PRO A 543 12.12 -4.10 40.01
C PRO A 543 13.54 -3.76 40.47
N ASN A 544 14.39 -3.23 39.60
CA ASN A 544 15.79 -2.89 39.88
C ASN A 544 16.04 -1.37 40.06
N LEU A 545 15.01 -0.58 40.29
CA LEU A 545 15.17 0.87 40.50
C LEU A 545 16.06 1.24 41.70
N PRO A 546 16.11 0.46 42.80
CA PRO A 546 17.01 0.74 43.92
C PRO A 546 18.52 0.69 43.58
N ASP A 547 18.89 0.15 42.43
CA ASP A 547 20.28 0.12 41.95
C ASP A 547 20.75 1.46 41.36
N PHE A 548 19.84 2.45 41.23
CA PHE A 548 20.09 3.76 40.62
C PHE A 548 20.00 4.89 41.66
N SER A 549 20.40 6.09 41.24
CA SER A 549 20.37 7.30 42.06
C SER A 549 19.38 8.33 41.49
N ALA A 550 18.69 9.06 42.38
CA ALA A 550 17.68 10.05 41.98
C ALA A 550 18.30 11.23 41.20
N ASP A 551 19.59 11.51 41.34
CA ASP A 551 20.33 12.57 40.62
C ASP A 551 20.57 12.21 39.12
N GLN A 552 20.25 11.01 38.69
CA GLN A 552 20.23 10.64 37.27
C GLN A 552 18.96 11.17 36.55
N PHE A 553 18.05 11.79 37.29
CA PHE A 553 16.81 12.33 36.75
C PHE A 553 16.71 13.85 36.98
N ASN A 554 16.24 14.57 35.98
CA ASN A 554 15.89 15.96 36.05
C ASN A 554 14.50 16.24 35.44
N GLY A 555 13.99 17.46 35.54
CA GLY A 555 12.70 17.83 34.96
C GLY A 555 12.45 19.33 34.99
N ASN A 556 11.43 19.74 34.20
CA ASN A 556 10.97 21.14 34.25
C ASN A 556 10.13 21.40 35.50
N GLY A 557 10.13 22.66 35.96
CA GLY A 557 9.20 23.12 37.00
C GLY A 557 7.74 23.18 36.49
N VAL A 558 6.80 23.14 37.43
CA VAL A 558 5.36 23.27 37.18
C VAL A 558 4.82 24.39 38.08
N ASP A 559 4.10 25.36 37.53
CA ASP A 559 3.50 26.50 38.22
C ASP A 559 4.48 27.30 39.11
N GLY A 560 5.74 27.35 38.69
CA GLY A 560 6.80 28.04 39.42
C GLY A 560 7.44 27.24 40.56
N LEU A 561 6.97 26.00 40.80
CA LEU A 561 7.55 25.05 41.74
C LEU A 561 8.64 24.22 41.07
N ALA A 562 9.71 23.91 41.82
CA ALA A 562 10.82 23.11 41.32
C ALA A 562 10.64 21.61 41.65
N PRO A 563 10.97 20.67 40.75
CA PRO A 563 10.88 19.24 41.02
C PRO A 563 12.05 18.76 41.90
N THR A 564 11.73 17.91 42.87
CA THR A 564 12.70 17.15 43.68
C THR A 564 12.41 15.66 43.52
N PHE A 565 13.43 14.91 43.04
CA PHE A 565 13.28 13.47 42.78
C PHE A 565 13.77 12.64 43.96
N ALA A 566 13.06 11.55 44.26
CA ALA A 566 13.46 10.60 45.29
C ALA A 566 13.16 9.14 44.81
N ILE A 567 14.01 8.21 45.21
CA ILE A 567 13.74 6.77 45.03
C ILE A 567 13.27 6.22 46.38
N VAL A 568 12.04 5.69 46.41
CA VAL A 568 11.40 5.12 47.59
C VAL A 568 11.02 3.65 47.29
N GLY A 569 11.81 2.72 47.81
CA GLY A 569 11.69 1.34 47.44
C GLY A 569 11.96 1.14 45.94
N ASN A 570 11.02 0.59 45.20
CA ASN A 570 11.09 0.40 43.75
C ASN A 570 10.37 1.49 42.94
N GLU A 571 10.10 2.64 43.56
CA GLU A 571 9.39 3.77 42.92
C GLU A 571 10.30 5.01 42.82
N LEU A 572 10.33 5.62 41.64
CA LEU A 572 10.81 6.96 41.43
C LEU A 572 9.63 7.93 41.66
N GLN A 573 9.82 8.84 42.61
CA GLN A 573 8.83 9.84 42.97
C GLN A 573 9.36 11.25 42.70
N VAL A 574 8.45 12.19 42.44
CA VAL A 574 8.74 13.62 42.36
C VAL A 574 7.82 14.40 43.30
N THR A 575 8.36 15.37 44.00
CA THR A 575 7.66 16.43 44.74
C THR A 575 7.98 17.78 44.15
N PHE A 576 7.08 18.74 44.31
CA PHE A 576 7.26 20.11 43.81
C PHE A 576 7.16 21.10 45.01
N ASP A 577 8.21 21.88 45.21
CA ASP A 577 8.33 22.84 46.31
C ASP A 577 8.69 24.27 45.84
#